data_469bd0cb6ca00caa57266a36940cad17
#
_entry.id   469bd0cb6ca00caa57266a36940cad17
#
_cell.length_a   1.000
_cell.length_b   1.000
_cell.length_c   1.000
_cell.angle_alpha   90.00
_cell.angle_beta   90.00
_cell.angle_gamma   90.00
#
_symmetry.space_group_name_H-M   'P 1'
#
loop_
_entity.id
_entity.type
_entity.pdbx_description
1 polymer ?
#
loop_
_entity_poly.entity_id
_entity_poly.type
_entity_poly.pdbx_seq_one_letter_code
_entity_poly.pdbx_strand_id
1 'polypeptide(L)'
;MKVWIDQDLCTGDGICEEIAPAVFFPLDDGLFYVKESSGAFGTEKLFDGTANPAGAAGMARIPEGGLDGVIEAAEECPGECIFIEVDE
;
A
#
# COMPACT_ATOMS: atom_id res chain seq x y z
N MET A 1 -9.57 -8.59 -1.17
CA MET A 1 -9.09 -7.81 -0.02
C MET A 1 -8.37 -6.55 -0.51
N LYS A 2 -8.43 -5.50 0.27
CA LYS A 2 -7.84 -4.22 -0.09
C LYS A 2 -6.91 -3.74 1.01
N VAL A 3 -6.02 -2.81 0.67
CA VAL A 3 -5.01 -2.30 1.60
C VAL A 3 -4.91 -0.78 1.44
N TRP A 4 -4.63 -0.10 2.55
CA TRP A 4 -4.38 1.34 2.52
C TRP A 4 -3.40 1.71 3.62
N ILE A 5 -2.76 2.86 3.44
CA ILE A 5 -1.80 3.39 4.42
C ILE A 5 -2.36 4.68 4.99
N ASP A 6 -2.32 4.81 6.32
CA ASP A 6 -2.64 6.05 7.00
C ASP A 6 -1.38 6.92 6.99
N GLN A 7 -1.38 7.95 6.14
CA GLN A 7 -0.21 8.80 5.99
C GLN A 7 0.15 9.57 7.26
N ASP A 8 -0.81 9.78 8.15
CA ASP A 8 -0.54 10.43 9.43
C ASP A 8 0.31 9.56 10.35
N LEU A 9 0.28 8.24 10.16
CA LEU A 9 1.02 7.28 10.95
C LEU A 9 2.28 6.78 10.26
N CYS A 10 2.41 7.00 8.95
CA CYS A 10 3.52 6.48 8.17
C CYS A 10 4.83 7.12 8.60
N THR A 11 5.84 6.29 8.89
CA THR A 11 7.14 6.77 9.35
C THR A 11 8.16 6.90 8.21
N GLY A 12 7.85 6.41 7.01
CA GLY A 12 8.74 6.52 5.87
C GLY A 12 9.94 5.57 5.91
N ASP A 13 9.84 4.49 6.68
CA ASP A 13 10.98 3.56 6.86
C ASP A 13 11.29 2.70 5.64
N GLY A 14 10.33 2.53 4.73
CA GLY A 14 10.55 1.75 3.52
C GLY A 14 10.45 0.25 3.65
N ILE A 15 10.15 -0.26 4.82
CA ILE A 15 10.06 -1.70 5.07
C ILE A 15 8.94 -2.32 4.21
N CYS A 16 7.82 -1.63 4.08
CA CYS A 16 6.69 -2.13 3.30
C CYS A 16 7.06 -2.32 1.82
N GLU A 17 7.80 -1.40 1.25
CA GLU A 17 8.24 -1.51 -0.14
C GLU A 17 9.26 -2.64 -0.31
N GLU A 18 10.14 -2.84 0.66
CA GLU A 18 11.09 -3.94 0.59
C GLU A 18 10.40 -5.30 0.58
N ILE A 19 9.32 -5.42 1.34
CA ILE A 19 8.59 -6.68 1.47
C ILE A 19 7.60 -6.87 0.31
N ALA A 20 6.89 -5.81 -0.08
CA ALA A 20 5.85 -5.88 -1.10
C ALA A 20 5.96 -4.72 -2.10
N PRO A 21 7.00 -4.72 -2.95
CA PRO A 21 7.22 -3.61 -3.88
C PRO A 21 6.14 -3.46 -4.95
N ALA A 22 5.34 -4.50 -5.18
CA ALA A 22 4.24 -4.44 -6.15
C ALA A 22 3.02 -3.69 -5.59
N VAL A 23 2.97 -3.44 -4.28
CA VAL A 23 1.82 -2.85 -3.60
C VAL A 23 2.13 -1.48 -3.03
N PHE A 24 3.36 -1.25 -2.60
CA PHE A 24 3.76 -0.03 -1.91
C PHE A 24 4.83 0.72 -2.68
N PHE A 25 4.78 2.05 -2.65
CA PHE A 25 5.78 2.88 -3.32
C PHE A 25 5.96 4.20 -2.57
N PRO A 26 7.16 4.80 -2.64
CA PRO A 26 7.42 6.07 -1.96
C PRO A 26 7.11 7.26 -2.85
N LEU A 27 6.80 8.39 -2.22
CA LEU A 27 6.69 9.67 -2.90
C LEU A 27 7.74 10.65 -2.34
N ASP A 28 7.83 11.82 -2.96
CA ASP A 28 8.83 12.83 -2.60
C ASP A 28 8.63 13.40 -1.21
N ASP A 29 7.44 13.22 -0.63
CA ASP A 29 7.14 13.69 0.74
C ASP A 29 7.73 12.78 1.82
N GLY A 30 8.41 11.69 1.44
CA GLY A 30 8.99 10.75 2.38
C GLY A 30 8.02 9.73 2.93
N LEU A 31 6.79 9.73 2.47
CA LEU A 31 5.77 8.78 2.91
C LEU A 31 5.54 7.70 1.86
N PHE A 32 4.95 6.60 2.28
CA PHE A 32 4.63 5.50 1.38
C PHE A 32 3.14 5.42 1.10
N TYR A 33 2.80 4.94 -0.08
CA TYR A 33 1.44 4.88 -0.59
C TYR A 33 1.20 3.51 -1.22
N VAL A 34 -0.05 3.17 -1.46
CA VAL A 34 -0.42 1.89 -2.08
C VAL A 34 -0.69 2.06 -3.57
N LYS A 35 -0.52 0.98 -4.32
CA LYS A 35 -0.78 0.98 -5.77
C LYS A 35 -1.26 -0.38 -6.23
N GLU A 36 -1.89 -0.39 -7.41
CA GLU A 36 -2.21 -1.61 -8.15
C GLU A 36 -1.26 -1.68 -9.33
N SER A 37 -0.37 -2.68 -9.34
CA SER A 37 0.68 -2.80 -10.34
C SER A 37 0.15 -3.40 -11.65
N SER A 38 0.68 -2.93 -12.77
CA SER A 38 0.28 -3.41 -14.10
C SER A 38 0.56 -4.90 -14.29
N GLY A 39 1.60 -5.43 -13.64
CA GLY A 39 1.91 -6.85 -13.73
C GLY A 39 0.86 -7.75 -13.11
N ALA A 40 0.08 -7.23 -12.15
CA ALA A 40 -0.96 -8.00 -11.47
C ALA A 40 -2.35 -7.73 -12.03
N PHE A 41 -2.61 -6.48 -12.43
CA PHE A 41 -3.97 -6.03 -12.79
C PHE A 41 -4.11 -5.54 -14.23
N GLY A 42 -3.04 -5.58 -15.00
CA GLY A 42 -3.06 -5.15 -16.40
C GLY A 42 -2.88 -3.65 -16.59
N THR A 43 -3.15 -2.85 -15.59
CA THR A 43 -2.92 -1.40 -15.61
C THR A 43 -2.39 -0.96 -14.25
N GLU A 44 -1.55 0.08 -14.25
CA GLU A 44 -1.03 0.61 -13.01
C GLU A 44 -1.94 1.72 -12.48
N LYS A 45 -2.24 1.68 -11.19
CA LYS A 45 -3.10 2.66 -10.55
C LYS A 45 -2.45 3.09 -9.24
N LEU A 46 -2.08 4.35 -9.15
CA LEU A 46 -1.39 4.90 -7.99
C LEU A 46 -2.36 5.66 -7.11
N PHE A 47 -2.36 5.34 -5.82
CA PHE A 47 -3.22 5.99 -4.83
C PHE A 47 -2.38 7.00 -4.05
N ASP A 48 -1.96 8.06 -4.75
CA ASP A 48 -1.02 9.06 -4.24
C ASP A 48 -1.69 10.34 -3.74
N GLY A 49 -3.00 10.39 -3.75
CA GLY A 49 -3.74 11.58 -3.34
C GLY A 49 -3.96 12.57 -4.47
N THR A 50 -3.38 12.31 -5.64
CA THR A 50 -3.52 13.18 -6.82
C THR A 50 -4.30 12.49 -7.92
N ALA A 51 -3.75 11.39 -8.46
CA ALA A 51 -4.44 10.61 -9.49
C ALA A 51 -5.62 9.85 -8.90
N ASN A 52 -5.44 9.34 -7.69
CA ASN A 52 -6.49 8.63 -6.93
C ASN A 52 -6.35 9.04 -5.47
N PRO A 53 -7.43 8.97 -4.67
CA PRO A 53 -7.35 9.32 -3.25
C PRO A 53 -6.33 8.47 -2.51
N ALA A 54 -5.76 9.02 -1.44
CA ALA A 54 -4.89 8.27 -0.54
C ALA A 54 -5.64 7.94 0.75
N GLY A 55 -5.03 7.12 1.61
CA GLY A 55 -5.62 6.73 2.89
C GLY A 55 -6.82 5.82 2.70
N ALA A 56 -7.77 5.89 3.63
CA ALA A 56 -8.93 4.99 3.64
C ALA A 56 -9.83 5.15 2.41
N ALA A 57 -9.79 6.31 1.76
CA ALA A 57 -10.58 6.55 0.56
C ALA A 57 -9.91 5.99 -0.70
N GLY A 58 -8.65 5.61 -0.63
CA GLY A 58 -7.87 5.14 -1.77
C GLY A 58 -7.31 3.76 -1.53
N MET A 59 -8.15 2.79 -1.19
CA MET A 59 -7.71 1.43 -0.97
C MET A 59 -7.36 0.73 -2.28
N ALA A 60 -6.18 0.11 -2.32
CA ALA A 60 -5.73 -0.66 -3.46
C ALA A 60 -6.12 -2.13 -3.28
N ARG A 61 -6.41 -2.80 -4.40
CA ARG A 61 -6.67 -4.25 -4.36
C ARG A 61 -5.35 -4.98 -4.13
N ILE A 62 -5.38 -6.02 -3.29
CA ILE A 62 -4.22 -6.85 -3.06
C ILE A 62 -4.12 -7.87 -4.20
N PRO A 63 -2.98 -7.97 -4.90
CA PRO A 63 -2.84 -8.92 -6.00
C PRO A 63 -2.90 -10.36 -5.50
N GLU A 64 -3.35 -11.26 -6.36
CA GLU A 64 -3.38 -12.68 -6.04
C GLU A 64 -1.97 -13.15 -5.72
N GLY A 65 -1.82 -13.84 -4.59
CA GLY A 65 -0.52 -14.28 -4.13
C GLY A 65 0.27 -13.21 -3.38
N GLY A 66 -0.25 -11.96 -3.29
CA GLY A 66 0.45 -10.88 -2.61
C GLY A 66 0.02 -10.65 -1.18
N LEU A 67 -1.01 -11.35 -0.72
CA LEU A 67 -1.56 -11.10 0.61
C LEU A 67 -0.55 -11.35 1.74
N ASP A 68 0.22 -12.42 1.64
CA ASP A 68 1.21 -12.74 2.68
C ASP A 68 2.24 -11.63 2.82
N GLY A 69 2.71 -11.07 1.69
CA GLY A 69 3.65 -9.95 1.72
C GLY A 69 3.04 -8.70 2.32
N VAL A 70 1.77 -8.43 2.02
CA VAL A 70 1.08 -7.26 2.58
C VAL A 70 0.89 -7.42 4.09
N ILE A 71 0.53 -8.61 4.55
CA ILE A 71 0.39 -8.89 5.98
C ILE A 71 1.74 -8.72 6.68
N GLU A 72 2.80 -9.26 6.11
CA GLU A 72 4.14 -9.13 6.67
C GLU A 72 4.56 -7.66 6.73
N ALA A 73 4.30 -6.89 5.68
CA ALA A 73 4.61 -5.47 5.67
C ALA A 73 3.87 -4.73 6.79
N ALA A 74 2.60 -5.08 7.00
CA ALA A 74 1.80 -4.46 8.05
C ALA A 74 2.34 -4.79 9.45
N GLU A 75 2.82 -6.03 9.64
CA GLU A 75 3.37 -6.45 10.92
C GLU A 75 4.73 -5.81 11.21
N GLU A 76 5.54 -5.61 10.18
CA GLU A 76 6.88 -5.07 10.33
C GLU A 76 6.93 -3.54 10.33
N CYS A 77 5.84 -2.87 9.95
CA CYS A 77 5.81 -1.42 9.89
C CYS A 77 5.85 -0.82 11.30
N PRO A 78 6.90 -0.05 11.66
CA PRO A 78 7.00 0.50 13.01
C PRO A 78 5.92 1.54 13.32
N GLY A 79 5.37 2.19 12.30
CA GLY A 79 4.28 3.15 12.47
C GLY A 79 2.91 2.52 12.58
N GLU A 80 2.80 1.22 12.30
CA GLU A 80 1.54 0.48 12.29
C GLU A 80 0.49 1.20 11.45
N CYS A 81 0.90 1.71 10.29
CA CYS A 81 0.07 2.57 9.44
C CYS A 81 -0.60 1.84 8.29
N ILE A 82 -0.36 0.54 8.15
CA ILE A 82 -0.91 -0.27 7.05
C ILE A 82 -2.14 -1.02 7.54
N PHE A 83 -3.26 -0.83 6.83
CA PHE A 83 -4.53 -1.44 7.20
C PHE A 83 -5.04 -2.30 6.05
N ILE A 84 -5.53 -3.49 6.37
CA ILE A 84 -6.08 -4.43 5.40
C ILE A 84 -7.57 -4.56 5.65
N GLU A 85 -8.36 -4.39 4.59
CA GLU A 85 -9.81 -4.44 4.66
C GLU A 85 -10.32 -5.65 3.88
N VAL A 86 -11.27 -6.37 4.47
CA VAL A 86 -11.95 -7.46 3.79
C VAL A 86 -13.14 -6.86 3.05
N ASP A 87 -13.17 -7.05 1.74
CA ASP A 87 -14.13 -6.39 0.85
C ASP A 87 -15.12 -7.34 0.20
N GLU A 88 -15.36 -8.47 0.81
CA GLU A 88 -16.31 -9.41 0.22
C GLU A 88 -17.77 -9.01 0.41
#